data_29029f481bb9fbec3dcb90be1f441463
#
_entry.id   29029f481bb9fbec3dcb90be1f441463
#
_cell.length_a   1.000
_cell.length_b   1.000
_cell.length_c   1.000
_cell.angle_alpha   90.00
_cell.angle_beta   90.00
_cell.angle_gamma   90.00
#
_symmetry.space_group_name_H-M   'P 1'
#
loop_
_entity.id
_entity.type
_entity.pdbx_description
1 polymer ?
#
loop_
_entity_poly.entity_id
_entity_poly.type
_entity_poly.pdbx_seq_one_letter_code
_entity_poly.pdbx_strand_id
1 'polypeptide(L)'
;MAKFLIEPHFRLQEWVAEEKGYFRAEGLAYEFRELVRATGGKIHAKGDKVGAFQSFEEGRKSNVSCACHWTVNVAASNGHGRMYTDVYSVAPAGIFVAADSKIKTPADLAGVPVSVGYQSGSHYATVQALEAYLKPDEIKLNYADGMLFARMEKLIDGTAPAVNLFSGPYYFAEQLGFRKVIDTTFMIGTRIHGNPDPEDLRNFFRALRKAQRDIDLRPELYTHYYKNEFPDRFHALMDTRRWGPGERLVFEPYT
;
A
#
# COMPACT_ATOMS: atom_id res chain seq x y z
N MET A 1 -14.26 19.72 20.58
CA MET A 1 -14.41 18.30 20.21
C MET A 1 -13.03 17.75 19.84
N ALA A 2 -12.76 16.51 20.18
CA ALA A 2 -11.53 15.85 19.72
C ALA A 2 -11.62 15.69 18.20
N LYS A 3 -10.50 15.89 17.50
CA LYS A 3 -10.45 15.71 16.05
C LYS A 3 -10.41 14.22 15.70
N PHE A 4 -11.04 13.84 14.61
CA PHE A 4 -10.92 12.51 14.00
C PHE A 4 -9.54 12.38 13.34
N LEU A 5 -8.72 11.45 13.80
CA LEU A 5 -7.33 11.31 13.39
C LEU A 5 -7.23 10.31 12.23
N ILE A 6 -6.77 10.79 11.09
CA ILE A 6 -6.63 10.01 9.84
C ILE A 6 -5.15 9.74 9.58
N GLU A 7 -4.76 8.48 9.50
CA GLU A 7 -3.51 8.09 8.87
C GLU A 7 -3.79 7.74 7.41
N PRO A 8 -3.32 8.57 6.45
CA PRO A 8 -3.58 8.31 5.04
C PRO A 8 -2.83 7.04 4.61
N HIS A 9 -3.39 6.35 3.61
CA HIS A 9 -2.75 5.20 2.99
C HIS A 9 -2.07 5.59 1.67
N PHE A 10 -1.32 4.67 1.06
CA PHE A 10 -0.66 4.84 -0.25
C PHE A 10 -1.67 4.86 -1.39
N ARG A 11 -2.60 5.83 -1.37
CA ARG A 11 -3.69 5.96 -2.33
C ARG A 11 -4.12 7.43 -2.51
N LEU A 12 -4.95 7.69 -3.51
CA LEU A 12 -5.33 9.04 -3.90
C LEU A 12 -6.53 9.61 -3.10
N GLN A 13 -7.36 8.74 -2.53
CA GLN A 13 -8.70 9.09 -2.03
C GLN A 13 -8.67 10.12 -0.91
N GLU A 14 -7.74 9.99 0.04
CA GLU A 14 -7.62 10.94 1.15
C GLU A 14 -7.22 12.33 0.64
N TRP A 15 -6.30 12.39 -0.32
CA TRP A 15 -5.84 13.65 -0.92
C TRP A 15 -6.91 14.33 -1.74
N VAL A 16 -7.66 13.57 -2.53
CA VAL A 16 -8.81 14.08 -3.31
C VAL A 16 -9.91 14.56 -2.38
N ALA A 17 -10.24 13.81 -1.32
CA ALA A 17 -11.25 14.22 -0.34
C ALA A 17 -10.85 15.52 0.37
N GLU A 18 -9.56 15.72 0.66
CA GLU A 18 -9.04 16.96 1.25
C GLU A 18 -9.13 18.13 0.26
N GLU A 19 -8.61 17.97 -0.96
CA GLU A 19 -8.67 19.01 -1.99
C GLU A 19 -10.08 19.50 -2.29
N LYS A 20 -11.02 18.53 -2.42
CA LYS A 20 -12.42 18.82 -2.72
C LYS A 20 -13.23 19.27 -1.50
N GLY A 21 -12.63 19.29 -0.31
CA GLY A 21 -13.30 19.66 0.93
C GLY A 21 -14.39 18.68 1.37
N TYR A 22 -14.34 17.42 0.92
CA TYR A 22 -15.39 16.43 1.20
C TYR A 22 -15.48 16.08 2.68
N PHE A 23 -14.36 16.00 3.40
CA PHE A 23 -14.39 15.80 4.85
C PHE A 23 -15.16 16.89 5.58
N ARG A 24 -14.91 18.16 5.23
CA ARG A 24 -15.62 19.31 5.82
C ARG A 24 -17.09 19.33 5.41
N ALA A 25 -17.40 19.01 4.15
CA ALA A 25 -18.78 18.94 3.66
C ALA A 25 -19.61 17.85 4.35
N GLU A 26 -18.95 16.76 4.82
CA GLU A 26 -19.58 15.75 5.67
C GLU A 26 -19.61 16.13 7.16
N GLY A 27 -19.14 17.31 7.55
CA GLY A 27 -19.11 17.77 8.94
C GLY A 27 -18.02 17.14 9.81
N LEU A 28 -17.03 16.49 9.21
CA LEU A 28 -15.94 15.85 9.94
C LEU A 28 -14.91 16.88 10.42
N ALA A 29 -14.69 16.95 11.73
CA ALA A 29 -13.56 17.66 12.32
C ALA A 29 -12.37 16.69 12.41
N TYR A 30 -11.38 16.84 11.53
CA TYR A 30 -10.30 15.88 11.36
C TYR A 30 -8.91 16.48 11.41
N GLU A 31 -7.93 15.59 11.49
CA GLU A 31 -6.51 15.92 11.37
C GLU A 31 -5.79 14.74 10.71
N PHE A 32 -4.97 15.02 9.69
CA PHE A 32 -4.08 14.02 9.15
C PHE A 32 -2.91 13.78 10.10
N ARG A 33 -2.63 12.52 10.33
CA ARG A 33 -1.35 12.09 10.89
C ARG A 33 -0.33 11.98 9.77
N GLU A 34 0.93 12.06 10.15
CA GLU A 34 2.01 11.88 9.21
C GLU A 34 1.83 10.52 8.50
N LEU A 35 1.82 10.56 7.16
CA LEU A 35 1.88 9.34 6.37
C LEU A 35 3.12 8.57 6.81
N VAL A 36 2.94 7.33 7.22
CA VAL A 36 4.08 6.42 7.43
C VAL A 36 4.82 6.34 6.11
N ARG A 37 5.76 7.24 5.93
CA ARG A 37 6.62 7.18 4.76
C ARG A 37 7.36 5.87 4.86
N ALA A 38 7.08 4.98 3.96
CA ALA A 38 7.85 3.74 3.79
C ALA A 38 9.37 4.02 3.57
N THR A 39 9.77 5.26 3.65
CA THR A 39 11.12 5.79 3.45
C THR A 39 11.66 6.56 4.65
N GLY A 40 10.83 7.02 5.57
CA GLY A 40 11.22 7.89 6.68
C GLY A 40 11.22 7.18 8.03
N GLY A 41 10.88 5.92 8.06
CA GLY A 41 11.09 5.09 9.24
C GLY A 41 12.58 5.10 9.58
N LYS A 42 12.92 5.18 10.87
CA LYS A 42 14.28 4.97 11.36
C LYS A 42 14.85 3.76 10.61
N ILE A 43 16.03 3.89 10.06
CA ILE A 43 16.76 2.75 9.51
C ILE A 43 16.85 1.74 10.64
N HIS A 44 16.06 0.67 10.55
CA HIS A 44 16.09 -0.40 11.54
C HIS A 44 17.43 -1.11 11.41
N ALA A 45 17.94 -1.56 12.54
CA ALA A 45 19.19 -2.30 12.55
C ALA A 45 19.10 -3.51 11.61
N LYS A 46 20.21 -3.84 10.99
CA LYS A 46 20.32 -4.96 10.04
C LYS A 46 19.80 -6.24 10.74
N GLY A 47 18.71 -6.79 10.22
CA GLY A 47 18.06 -7.98 10.78
C GLY A 47 16.69 -7.75 11.42
N ASP A 48 16.25 -6.50 11.59
CA ASP A 48 14.90 -6.21 12.07
C ASP A 48 13.88 -6.60 10.99
N LYS A 49 12.93 -7.42 11.40
CA LYS A 49 11.79 -7.79 10.55
C LYS A 49 10.76 -6.67 10.60
N VAL A 50 10.99 -5.65 9.77
CA VAL A 50 10.11 -4.49 9.63
C VAL A 50 9.09 -4.69 8.51
N GLY A 51 8.02 -3.96 8.56
CA GLY A 51 6.94 -3.98 7.57
C GLY A 51 5.60 -3.84 8.26
N ALA A 52 4.78 -4.88 8.27
CA ALA A 52 3.46 -4.85 8.88
C ALA A 52 3.45 -4.44 10.35
N PHE A 53 4.49 -4.75 11.10
CA PHE A 53 4.62 -4.37 12.51
C PHE A 53 4.67 -2.86 12.72
N GLN A 54 5.35 -2.14 11.86
CA GLN A 54 5.43 -0.68 11.92
C GLN A 54 4.06 -0.04 11.70
N SER A 55 3.28 -0.54 10.73
CA SER A 55 1.90 -0.10 10.50
C SER A 55 1.00 -0.34 11.72
N PHE A 56 1.28 -1.36 12.54
CA PHE A 56 0.56 -1.58 13.79
C PHE A 56 0.84 -0.52 14.83
N GLU A 57 2.10 -0.21 15.08
CA GLU A 57 2.49 0.71 16.14
C GLU A 57 2.06 2.14 15.81
N GLU A 58 2.22 2.55 14.55
CA GLU A 58 1.91 3.91 14.13
C GLU A 58 0.42 4.12 13.94
N GLY A 59 -0.32 3.16 13.41
CA GLY A 59 -1.77 3.21 13.30
C GLY A 59 -2.50 3.29 14.64
N ARG A 60 -1.84 2.99 15.76
CA ARG A 60 -2.41 3.20 17.12
C ARG A 60 -2.57 4.67 17.48
N LYS A 61 -1.94 5.56 16.75
CA LYS A 61 -1.98 7.02 16.99
C LYS A 61 -3.09 7.72 16.21
N SER A 62 -3.86 6.97 15.39
CA SER A 62 -4.95 7.46 14.56
C SER A 62 -6.24 6.71 14.81
N ASN A 63 -7.40 7.32 14.48
CA ASN A 63 -8.68 6.65 14.57
C ASN A 63 -8.87 5.63 13.43
N VAL A 64 -8.31 5.94 12.26
CA VAL A 64 -8.30 5.06 11.09
C VAL A 64 -6.88 4.92 10.55
N SER A 65 -6.53 3.69 10.20
CA SER A 65 -5.31 3.35 9.48
C SER A 65 -5.56 2.14 8.58
N CYS A 66 -4.75 1.94 7.56
CA CYS A 66 -4.90 0.85 6.61
C CYS A 66 -3.63 0.00 6.52
N ALA A 67 -3.83 -1.28 6.27
CA ALA A 67 -2.77 -2.23 5.94
C ALA A 67 -3.39 -3.39 5.15
N CYS A 68 -2.57 -4.32 4.63
CA CYS A 68 -3.12 -5.51 4.00
C CYS A 68 -4.08 -6.23 4.95
N HIS A 69 -5.10 -6.86 4.39
CA HIS A 69 -6.16 -7.50 5.19
C HIS A 69 -5.63 -8.55 6.18
N TRP A 70 -4.58 -9.31 5.81
CA TRP A 70 -3.93 -10.25 6.74
C TRP A 70 -3.40 -9.55 8.00
N THR A 71 -2.68 -8.43 7.78
CA THR A 71 -2.10 -7.63 8.87
C THR A 71 -3.17 -7.04 9.76
N VAL A 72 -4.24 -6.46 9.17
CA VAL A 72 -5.36 -5.89 9.95
C VAL A 72 -6.08 -6.98 10.73
N ASN A 73 -6.28 -8.15 10.14
CA ASN A 73 -6.94 -9.28 10.79
C ASN A 73 -6.14 -9.79 12.00
N VAL A 74 -4.83 -9.99 11.84
CA VAL A 74 -3.94 -10.37 12.95
C VAL A 74 -3.95 -9.30 14.05
N ALA A 75 -3.91 -8.01 13.69
CA ALA A 75 -3.99 -6.92 14.65
C ALA A 75 -5.27 -6.96 15.47
N ALA A 76 -6.40 -7.06 14.79
CA ALA A 76 -7.71 -7.11 15.43
C ALA A 76 -7.85 -8.34 16.35
N SER A 77 -7.40 -9.50 15.91
CA SER A 77 -7.42 -10.75 16.68
C SER A 77 -6.55 -10.67 17.95
N ASN A 78 -5.52 -9.84 17.95
CA ASN A 78 -4.65 -9.62 19.10
C ASN A 78 -5.04 -8.37 19.93
N GLY A 79 -6.23 -7.80 19.72
CA GLY A 79 -6.71 -6.65 20.49
C GLY A 79 -6.06 -5.30 20.11
N HIS A 80 -5.39 -5.23 18.97
CA HIS A 80 -4.78 -4.00 18.47
C HIS A 80 -5.71 -3.19 17.56
N GLY A 81 -6.91 -2.87 18.04
CA GLY A 81 -7.96 -2.20 17.28
C GLY A 81 -9.01 -3.17 16.76
N ARG A 82 -9.84 -2.69 15.85
CA ARG A 82 -10.92 -3.45 15.23
C ARG A 82 -10.81 -3.35 13.72
N MET A 83 -11.14 -4.40 13.01
CA MET A 83 -11.29 -4.36 11.56
C MET A 83 -12.65 -3.73 11.22
N TYR A 84 -12.64 -2.76 10.30
CA TYR A 84 -13.86 -2.23 9.70
C TYR A 84 -14.21 -3.07 8.48
N THR A 85 -15.41 -3.65 8.48
CA THR A 85 -15.80 -4.68 7.51
C THR A 85 -16.65 -4.18 6.34
N ASP A 86 -17.17 -2.95 6.41
CA ASP A 86 -18.07 -2.41 5.37
C ASP A 86 -17.34 -1.73 4.21
N VAL A 87 -16.03 -1.58 4.32
CA VAL A 87 -15.18 -0.97 3.28
C VAL A 87 -13.81 -1.65 3.29
N TYR A 88 -13.36 -2.01 2.13
CA TYR A 88 -12.00 -2.46 1.88
C TYR A 88 -11.45 -1.78 0.62
N SER A 89 -10.21 -2.00 0.29
CA SER A 89 -9.66 -1.58 -1.00
C SER A 89 -8.83 -2.68 -1.64
N VAL A 90 -8.60 -2.52 -2.94
CA VAL A 90 -7.80 -3.43 -3.76
C VAL A 90 -6.61 -2.64 -4.28
N ALA A 91 -5.41 -3.08 -3.95
CA ALA A 91 -4.16 -2.45 -4.37
C ALA A 91 -3.52 -3.24 -5.51
N PRO A 92 -3.29 -2.63 -6.68
CA PRO A 92 -2.54 -3.27 -7.75
C PRO A 92 -1.11 -3.53 -7.26
N ALA A 93 -0.64 -4.75 -7.46
CA ALA A 93 0.68 -5.18 -7.06
C ALA A 93 1.25 -6.20 -8.07
N GLY A 94 2.57 -6.34 -8.09
CA GLY A 94 3.22 -7.31 -8.95
C GLY A 94 4.67 -7.57 -8.56
N ILE A 95 5.18 -8.69 -9.03
CA ILE A 95 6.61 -9.00 -8.96
C ILE A 95 7.28 -8.44 -10.22
N PHE A 96 8.25 -7.55 -10.00
CA PHE A 96 9.02 -6.87 -11.04
C PHE A 96 10.46 -7.35 -11.11
N VAL A 97 10.98 -7.35 -12.32
CA VAL A 97 12.37 -7.68 -12.65
C VAL A 97 12.90 -6.67 -13.68
N ALA A 98 14.22 -6.61 -13.87
CA ALA A 98 14.83 -5.78 -14.91
C ALA A 98 14.29 -6.17 -16.31
N ALA A 99 14.22 -5.21 -17.23
CA ALA A 99 13.68 -5.43 -18.58
C ALA A 99 14.42 -6.54 -19.35
N ASP A 100 15.74 -6.61 -19.20
CA ASP A 100 16.64 -7.58 -19.81
C ASP A 100 16.80 -8.88 -19.00
N SER A 101 16.15 -8.99 -17.83
CA SER A 101 16.20 -10.18 -16.98
C SER A 101 15.84 -11.45 -17.74
N LYS A 102 16.51 -12.55 -17.43
CA LYS A 102 16.22 -13.89 -17.95
C LYS A 102 14.92 -14.46 -17.39
N ILE A 103 14.41 -13.94 -16.26
CA ILE A 103 13.13 -14.33 -15.65
C ILE A 103 12.00 -13.83 -16.54
N LYS A 104 11.32 -14.69 -17.29
CA LYS A 104 10.25 -14.34 -18.23
C LYS A 104 8.87 -14.73 -17.74
N THR A 105 8.79 -15.80 -16.96
CA THR A 105 7.56 -16.42 -16.47
C THR A 105 7.62 -16.58 -14.94
N PRO A 106 6.50 -16.79 -14.25
CA PRO A 106 6.51 -17.08 -12.82
C PRO A 106 7.35 -18.30 -12.44
N ALA A 107 7.42 -19.33 -13.31
CA ALA A 107 8.24 -20.51 -13.05
C ALA A 107 9.75 -20.22 -13.02
N ASP A 108 10.20 -19.18 -13.72
CA ASP A 108 11.61 -18.78 -13.70
C ASP A 108 12.04 -18.14 -12.35
N LEU A 109 11.09 -17.89 -11.46
CA LEU A 109 11.35 -17.40 -10.11
C LEU A 109 11.75 -18.52 -9.13
N ALA A 110 11.79 -19.79 -9.58
CA ALA A 110 12.24 -20.91 -8.75
C ALA A 110 13.64 -20.63 -8.19
N GLY A 111 13.78 -20.62 -6.86
CA GLY A 111 15.04 -20.34 -6.17
C GLY A 111 15.53 -18.89 -6.22
N VAL A 112 14.84 -17.98 -6.94
CA VAL A 112 15.21 -16.57 -7.02
C VAL A 112 14.65 -15.81 -5.81
N PRO A 113 15.48 -15.08 -5.03
CA PRO A 113 14.99 -14.31 -3.89
C PRO A 113 14.15 -13.11 -4.36
N VAL A 114 12.87 -13.12 -3.98
CA VAL A 114 11.94 -12.00 -4.21
C VAL A 114 11.93 -11.11 -2.97
N SER A 115 12.26 -9.82 -3.13
CA SER A 115 12.23 -8.87 -2.02
C SER A 115 10.79 -8.48 -1.68
N VAL A 116 10.41 -8.68 -0.41
CA VAL A 116 9.08 -8.42 0.16
C VAL A 116 9.20 -7.82 1.56
N GLY A 117 8.15 -7.14 2.03
CA GLY A 117 8.04 -6.73 3.42
C GLY A 117 7.60 -7.91 4.30
N TYR A 118 8.28 -8.13 5.43
CA TYR A 118 7.94 -9.22 6.34
C TYR A 118 6.50 -9.08 6.89
N GLN A 119 5.73 -10.16 6.81
CA GLN A 119 4.31 -10.21 7.26
C GLN A 119 3.42 -9.10 6.68
N SER A 120 3.75 -8.61 5.50
CA SER A 120 2.99 -7.58 4.77
C SER A 120 2.20 -8.18 3.61
N GLY A 121 1.37 -7.35 2.94
CA GLY A 121 0.66 -7.75 1.74
C GLY A 121 1.59 -8.29 0.65
N SER A 122 2.76 -7.66 0.47
CA SER A 122 3.74 -8.15 -0.51
C SER A 122 4.31 -9.53 -0.18
N HIS A 123 4.41 -9.88 1.11
CA HIS A 123 4.83 -11.23 1.52
C HIS A 123 3.76 -12.26 1.14
N TYR A 124 2.57 -12.11 1.70
CA TYR A 124 1.50 -13.10 1.54
C TYR A 124 1.03 -13.22 0.10
N ALA A 125 0.85 -12.10 -0.61
CA ALA A 125 0.45 -12.11 -1.99
C ALA A 125 1.51 -12.71 -2.92
N THR A 126 2.81 -12.52 -2.61
CA THR A 126 3.90 -13.18 -3.36
C THR A 126 3.84 -14.69 -3.19
N VAL A 127 3.71 -15.20 -1.96
CA VAL A 127 3.61 -16.64 -1.70
C VAL A 127 2.39 -17.21 -2.41
N GLN A 128 1.22 -16.63 -2.17
CA GLN A 128 -0.04 -17.09 -2.76
C GLN A 128 0.00 -17.14 -4.30
N ALA A 129 0.59 -16.13 -4.94
CA ALA A 129 0.69 -16.10 -6.38
C ALA A 129 1.69 -17.13 -6.94
N LEU A 130 2.81 -17.35 -6.25
CA LEU A 130 3.85 -18.26 -6.70
C LEU A 130 3.52 -19.73 -6.44
N GLU A 131 2.73 -20.06 -5.43
CA GLU A 131 2.28 -21.44 -5.12
C GLU A 131 1.51 -22.08 -6.29
N ALA A 132 0.97 -21.29 -7.22
CA ALA A 132 0.35 -21.80 -8.44
C ALA A 132 1.36 -22.32 -9.48
N TYR A 133 2.65 -22.00 -9.33
CA TYR A 133 3.70 -22.28 -10.31
C TYR A 133 4.91 -23.01 -9.73
N LEU A 134 5.15 -22.86 -8.43
CA LEU A 134 6.36 -23.31 -7.75
C LEU A 134 6.01 -24.18 -6.53
N LYS A 135 6.91 -25.09 -6.19
CA LYS A 135 6.84 -25.80 -4.91
C LYS A 135 7.23 -24.88 -3.76
N PRO A 136 6.78 -25.16 -2.52
CA PRO A 136 7.08 -24.31 -1.37
C PRO A 136 8.58 -24.10 -1.12
N ASP A 137 9.41 -25.13 -1.38
CA ASP A 137 10.87 -25.08 -1.19
C ASP A 137 11.59 -24.30 -2.31
N GLU A 138 10.94 -24.05 -3.44
CA GLU A 138 11.44 -23.23 -4.54
C GLU A 138 11.13 -21.74 -4.37
N ILE A 139 10.14 -21.38 -3.53
CA ILE A 139 9.80 -19.98 -3.23
C ILE A 139 10.83 -19.41 -2.25
N LYS A 140 11.63 -18.45 -2.73
CA LYS A 140 12.63 -17.77 -1.92
C LYS A 140 12.23 -16.31 -1.72
N LEU A 141 12.25 -15.86 -0.47
CA LEU A 141 11.89 -14.49 -0.10
C LEU A 141 13.08 -13.81 0.57
N ASN A 142 13.26 -12.52 0.22
CA ASN A 142 14.22 -11.65 0.86
C ASN A 142 13.48 -10.58 1.66
N TYR A 143 13.70 -10.49 2.95
CA TYR A 143 13.09 -9.52 3.86
C TYR A 143 14.04 -8.36 4.23
N ALA A 144 15.30 -8.42 3.79
CA ALA A 144 16.33 -7.49 4.22
C ALA A 144 16.03 -6.03 3.78
N ASP A 145 15.30 -5.88 2.68
CA ASP A 145 14.97 -4.58 2.12
C ASP A 145 13.64 -4.02 2.65
N GLY A 146 12.84 -4.83 3.35
CA GLY A 146 11.62 -4.57 4.11
C GLY A 146 10.63 -3.54 3.54
N MET A 147 11.05 -2.30 3.43
CA MET A 147 10.21 -1.15 3.08
C MET A 147 9.99 -1.03 1.57
N LEU A 148 8.82 -0.55 1.18
CA LEU A 148 8.36 -0.48 -0.21
C LEU A 148 9.33 0.29 -1.13
N PHE A 149 9.78 1.46 -0.71
CA PHE A 149 10.69 2.28 -1.52
C PHE A 149 12.13 1.73 -1.52
N ALA A 150 12.57 1.12 -0.43
CA ALA A 150 13.88 0.46 -0.38
C ALA A 150 13.95 -0.70 -1.39
N ARG A 151 12.87 -1.49 -1.51
CA ARG A 151 12.78 -2.56 -2.52
C ARG A 151 12.82 -2.00 -3.94
N MET A 152 12.07 -0.90 -4.18
CA MET A 152 12.09 -0.22 -5.49
C MET A 152 13.50 0.27 -5.85
N GLU A 153 14.20 0.87 -4.90
CA GLU A 153 15.60 1.32 -5.09
C GLU A 153 16.51 0.16 -5.44
N LYS A 154 16.38 -0.96 -4.74
CA LYS A 154 17.15 -2.18 -5.01
C LYS A 154 16.90 -2.76 -6.41
N LEU A 155 15.66 -2.63 -6.91
CA LEU A 155 15.36 -3.00 -8.29
C LEU A 155 16.04 -2.04 -9.28
N ILE A 156 15.96 -0.73 -9.03
CA ILE A 156 16.57 0.30 -9.87
C ILE A 156 18.11 0.16 -9.92
N ASP A 157 18.72 -0.13 -8.77
CA ASP A 157 20.17 -0.32 -8.65
C ASP A 157 20.66 -1.68 -9.17
N GLY A 158 19.73 -2.58 -9.54
CA GLY A 158 20.07 -3.93 -10.01
C GLY A 158 20.58 -4.87 -8.92
N THR A 159 20.43 -4.48 -7.63
CA THR A 159 20.92 -5.29 -6.49
C THR A 159 19.89 -6.31 -5.99
N ALA A 160 18.62 -6.19 -6.39
CA ALA A 160 17.59 -7.20 -6.18
C ALA A 160 17.14 -7.79 -7.52
N PRO A 161 17.20 -9.11 -7.72
CA PRO A 161 16.81 -9.75 -8.98
C PRO A 161 15.30 -9.68 -9.23
N ALA A 162 14.49 -9.66 -8.18
CA ALA A 162 13.05 -9.56 -8.24
C ALA A 162 12.50 -8.88 -6.98
N VAL A 163 11.49 -8.04 -7.13
CA VAL A 163 10.86 -7.32 -6.02
C VAL A 163 9.34 -7.30 -6.18
N ASN A 164 8.61 -7.34 -5.09
CA ASN A 164 7.17 -7.08 -5.09
C ASN A 164 6.92 -5.59 -4.81
N LEU A 165 6.22 -4.92 -5.72
CA LEU A 165 5.83 -3.52 -5.61
C LEU A 165 4.32 -3.36 -5.75
N PHE A 166 3.77 -2.31 -5.11
CA PHE A 166 2.36 -1.95 -5.17
C PHE A 166 2.20 -0.42 -5.13
N SER A 167 0.99 0.09 -5.36
CA SER A 167 0.68 1.53 -5.37
C SER A 167 1.59 2.35 -6.29
N GLY A 168 2.05 3.53 -5.90
CA GLY A 168 2.92 4.39 -6.70
C GLY A 168 4.18 3.71 -7.24
N PRO A 169 4.98 3.00 -6.42
CA PRO A 169 6.15 2.25 -6.88
C PRO A 169 5.88 1.21 -7.97
N TYR A 170 4.69 0.61 -8.00
CA TYR A 170 4.27 -0.27 -9.08
C TYR A 170 4.27 0.47 -10.43
N TYR A 171 3.59 1.61 -10.51
CA TYR A 171 3.53 2.42 -11.74
C TYR A 171 4.87 3.04 -12.11
N PHE A 172 5.66 3.43 -11.12
CA PHE A 172 6.99 3.98 -11.37
C PHE A 172 7.92 2.94 -11.97
N ALA A 173 7.88 1.70 -11.49
CA ALA A 173 8.62 0.60 -12.10
C ALA A 173 8.19 0.35 -13.55
N GLU A 174 6.90 0.35 -13.86
CA GLU A 174 6.39 0.25 -15.24
C GLU A 174 6.89 1.41 -16.10
N GLN A 175 6.84 2.65 -15.59
CA GLN A 175 7.34 3.85 -16.27
C GLN A 175 8.83 3.75 -16.60
N LEU A 176 9.63 3.19 -15.70
CA LEU A 176 11.07 3.00 -15.90
C LEU A 176 11.42 1.80 -16.80
N GLY A 177 10.42 1.06 -17.28
CA GLY A 177 10.59 -0.07 -18.18
C GLY A 177 10.91 -1.40 -17.50
N PHE A 178 10.77 -1.49 -16.17
CA PHE A 178 10.82 -2.78 -15.48
C PHE A 178 9.63 -3.65 -15.87
N ARG A 179 9.84 -4.96 -15.86
CA ARG A 179 8.83 -5.89 -16.35
C ARG A 179 8.14 -6.62 -15.20
N LYS A 180 6.82 -6.55 -15.17
CA LYS A 180 5.99 -7.34 -14.27
C LYS A 180 5.95 -8.80 -14.77
N VAL A 181 6.35 -9.74 -13.90
CA VAL A 181 6.36 -11.18 -14.18
C VAL A 181 5.04 -11.82 -13.82
N ILE A 182 4.46 -11.42 -12.69
CA ILE A 182 3.20 -11.94 -12.18
C ILE A 182 2.45 -10.85 -11.43
N ASP A 183 1.12 -10.86 -11.55
CA ASP A 183 0.24 -10.03 -10.75
C ASP A 183 0.10 -10.59 -9.32
N THR A 184 0.18 -9.72 -8.34
CA THR A 184 0.03 -10.05 -6.94
C THR A 184 -0.92 -9.07 -6.24
N THR A 185 -1.90 -8.55 -6.98
CA THR A 185 -2.96 -7.67 -6.45
C THR A 185 -3.54 -8.23 -5.16
N PHE A 186 -3.70 -7.40 -4.14
CA PHE A 186 -4.17 -7.84 -2.84
C PHE A 186 -5.10 -6.82 -2.19
N MET A 187 -5.80 -7.30 -1.16
CA MET A 187 -6.78 -6.54 -0.41
C MET A 187 -6.14 -5.77 0.74
N ILE A 188 -6.60 -4.52 0.90
CA ILE A 188 -6.27 -3.64 2.03
C ILE A 188 -7.49 -3.54 2.93
N GLY A 189 -7.30 -3.80 4.20
CA GLY A 189 -8.31 -3.60 5.24
C GLY A 189 -8.13 -2.27 5.97
N THR A 190 -9.21 -1.78 6.55
CA THR A 190 -9.19 -0.61 7.43
C THR A 190 -9.24 -1.04 8.88
N ARG A 191 -8.32 -0.52 9.68
CA ARG A 191 -8.27 -0.71 11.12
C ARG A 191 -8.81 0.53 11.83
N ILE A 192 -9.71 0.33 12.76
CA ILE A 192 -10.24 1.34 13.69
C ILE A 192 -9.53 1.19 15.02
N HIS A 193 -8.97 2.27 15.53
CA HIS A 193 -8.34 2.33 16.85
C HIS A 193 -9.02 3.33 17.77
N GLY A 194 -9.02 3.03 19.06
CA GLY A 194 -9.80 3.78 20.04
C GLY A 194 -11.31 3.59 19.86
N ASN A 195 -12.06 4.57 20.29
CA ASN A 195 -13.52 4.61 20.15
C ASN A 195 -13.93 5.92 19.46
N PRO A 196 -13.65 6.08 18.14
CA PRO A 196 -14.15 7.23 17.41
C PRO A 196 -15.67 7.25 17.42
N ASP A 197 -16.28 8.43 17.31
CA ASP A 197 -17.70 8.56 17.13
C ASP A 197 -18.11 7.77 15.87
N PRO A 198 -19.11 6.88 15.94
CA PRO A 198 -19.60 6.16 14.77
C PRO A 198 -20.07 7.07 13.63
N GLU A 199 -20.54 8.29 13.94
CA GLU A 199 -20.94 9.25 12.91
C GLU A 199 -19.70 9.83 12.20
N ASP A 200 -18.63 10.17 12.93
CA ASP A 200 -17.36 10.60 12.34
C ASP A 200 -16.80 9.53 11.39
N LEU A 201 -16.90 8.27 11.76
CA LEU A 201 -16.47 7.16 10.93
C LEU A 201 -17.31 7.06 9.64
N ARG A 202 -18.64 7.19 9.75
CA ARG A 202 -19.51 7.25 8.57
C ARG A 202 -19.21 8.44 7.68
N ASN A 203 -18.98 9.63 8.27
CA ASN A 203 -18.62 10.84 7.57
C ASN A 203 -17.30 10.69 6.80
N PHE A 204 -16.31 10.07 7.42
CA PHE A 204 -15.05 9.74 6.78
C PHE A 204 -15.25 8.88 5.52
N PHE A 205 -15.96 7.78 5.63
CA PHE A 205 -16.18 6.91 4.47
C PHE A 205 -17.12 7.52 3.41
N ARG A 206 -18.08 8.38 3.78
CA ARG A 206 -18.87 9.15 2.80
C ARG A 206 -18.00 10.10 1.99
N ALA A 207 -17.06 10.78 2.64
CA ALA A 207 -16.10 11.65 1.96
C ALA A 207 -15.20 10.85 1.00
N LEU A 208 -14.67 9.71 1.44
CA LEU A 208 -13.86 8.85 0.57
C LEU A 208 -14.66 8.25 -0.59
N ARG A 209 -15.94 7.96 -0.41
CA ARG A 209 -16.82 7.49 -1.51
C ARG A 209 -16.98 8.55 -2.60
N LYS A 210 -17.09 9.83 -2.22
CA LYS A 210 -17.13 10.94 -3.20
C LYS A 210 -15.79 11.05 -3.94
N ALA A 211 -14.69 11.01 -3.20
CA ALA A 211 -13.35 11.03 -3.80
C ALA A 211 -13.12 9.85 -4.76
N GLN A 212 -13.57 8.64 -4.39
CA GLN A 212 -13.47 7.47 -5.27
C GLN A 212 -14.24 7.68 -6.58
N ARG A 213 -15.43 8.29 -6.54
CA ARG A 213 -16.20 8.61 -7.76
C ARG A 213 -15.45 9.57 -8.68
N ASP A 214 -14.84 10.60 -8.11
CA ASP A 214 -14.07 11.56 -8.89
C ASP A 214 -12.86 10.90 -9.56
N ILE A 215 -12.16 10.02 -8.81
CA ILE A 215 -11.04 9.25 -9.33
C ILE A 215 -11.49 8.27 -10.42
N ASP A 216 -12.60 7.57 -10.23
CA ASP A 216 -13.14 6.63 -11.23
C ASP A 216 -13.50 7.34 -12.55
N LEU A 217 -13.95 8.60 -12.48
CA LEU A 217 -14.33 9.41 -13.64
C LEU A 217 -13.14 10.05 -14.36
N ARG A 218 -12.17 10.56 -13.62
CA ARG A 218 -11.08 11.38 -14.15
C ARG A 218 -9.77 11.14 -13.36
N PRO A 219 -9.20 9.91 -13.36
CA PRO A 219 -8.01 9.61 -12.57
C PRO A 219 -6.81 10.49 -12.91
N GLU A 220 -6.69 10.90 -14.18
CA GLU A 220 -5.58 11.73 -14.66
C GLU A 220 -5.48 13.10 -13.96
N LEU A 221 -6.55 13.58 -13.35
CA LEU A 221 -6.55 14.82 -12.59
C LEU A 221 -5.87 14.69 -11.23
N TYR A 222 -5.74 13.47 -10.70
CA TYR A 222 -5.35 13.22 -9.32
C TYR A 222 -4.05 12.44 -9.16
N THR A 223 -3.54 11.81 -10.21
CA THR A 223 -2.31 11.00 -10.13
C THR A 223 -1.08 11.78 -9.71
N HIS A 224 -1.10 13.12 -9.78
CA HIS A 224 -0.02 13.96 -9.27
C HIS A 224 0.19 13.82 -7.75
N TYR A 225 -0.84 13.39 -6.99
CA TYR A 225 -0.75 13.15 -5.56
C TYR A 225 0.18 11.98 -5.16
N TYR A 226 0.52 11.09 -6.09
CA TYR A 226 1.57 10.10 -5.83
C TYR A 226 2.90 10.72 -5.40
N LYS A 227 3.17 11.96 -5.79
CA LYS A 227 4.37 12.68 -5.34
C LYS A 227 4.42 12.89 -3.84
N ASN A 228 3.26 12.96 -3.16
CA ASN A 228 3.21 13.09 -1.70
C ASN A 228 3.78 11.88 -0.96
N GLU A 229 3.82 10.72 -1.63
CA GLU A 229 4.28 9.45 -1.08
C GLU A 229 5.77 9.20 -1.37
N PHE A 230 6.27 9.77 -2.47
CA PHE A 230 7.61 9.51 -2.95
C PHE A 230 8.65 10.42 -2.29
N PRO A 231 9.89 9.91 -2.08
CA PRO A 231 11.02 10.76 -1.75
C PRO A 231 11.28 11.80 -2.84
N ASP A 232 11.62 13.01 -2.44
CA ASP A 232 11.80 14.17 -3.34
C ASP A 232 12.77 13.89 -4.50
N ARG A 233 13.80 13.06 -4.27
CA ARG A 233 14.78 12.69 -5.30
C ARG A 233 14.19 12.01 -6.54
N PHE A 234 12.99 11.44 -6.42
CA PHE A 234 12.31 10.80 -7.56
C PHE A 234 11.35 11.74 -8.29
N HIS A 235 10.94 12.87 -7.69
CA HIS A 235 9.89 13.74 -8.23
C HIS A 235 10.18 14.24 -9.65
N ALA A 236 11.46 14.52 -9.96
CA ALA A 236 11.85 14.98 -11.30
C ALA A 236 11.73 13.89 -12.38
N LEU A 237 11.77 12.62 -11.99
CA LEU A 237 11.67 11.47 -12.90
C LEU A 237 10.22 11.00 -13.11
N MET A 238 9.28 11.43 -12.26
CA MET A 238 7.91 10.93 -12.25
C MET A 238 7.04 11.63 -13.29
N ASP A 239 6.54 10.89 -14.27
CA ASP A 239 5.42 11.34 -15.13
C ASP A 239 4.11 10.67 -14.70
N THR A 240 3.54 11.17 -13.61
CA THR A 240 2.34 10.60 -12.99
C THR A 240 1.10 10.64 -13.87
N ARG A 241 1.09 11.46 -14.95
CA ARG A 241 -0.05 11.53 -15.92
C ARG A 241 -0.30 10.20 -16.64
N ARG A 242 0.71 9.33 -16.68
CA ARG A 242 0.66 8.01 -17.31
C ARG A 242 0.33 6.87 -16.33
N TRP A 243 0.17 7.20 -15.06
CA TRP A 243 -0.07 6.22 -14.02
C TRP A 243 -1.57 5.94 -13.87
N GLY A 244 -1.90 4.74 -13.43
CA GLY A 244 -3.26 4.37 -13.12
C GLY A 244 -3.75 4.94 -11.77
N PRO A 245 -5.05 4.73 -11.45
CA PRO A 245 -5.69 5.27 -10.25
C PRO A 245 -5.21 4.61 -8.95
N GLY A 246 -4.45 3.53 -9.03
CA GLY A 246 -3.91 2.84 -7.88
C GLY A 246 -4.93 2.03 -7.08
N GLU A 247 -4.84 2.15 -5.78
CA GLU A 247 -5.73 1.47 -4.86
C GLU A 247 -7.17 1.97 -5.01
N ARG A 248 -8.10 1.04 -5.17
CA ARG A 248 -9.52 1.33 -5.35
C ARG A 248 -10.32 0.88 -4.14
N LEU A 249 -11.07 1.81 -3.53
CA LEU A 249 -12.01 1.52 -2.45
C LEU A 249 -13.26 0.81 -2.97
N VAL A 250 -13.67 -0.22 -2.24
CA VAL A 250 -14.91 -0.97 -2.41
C VAL A 250 -15.77 -0.76 -1.17
N PHE A 251 -16.96 -0.21 -1.37
CA PHE A 251 -17.88 0.16 -0.29
C PHE A 251 -18.97 -0.90 -0.14
N GLU A 252 -18.55 -2.12 0.06
CA GLU A 252 -19.38 -3.30 0.26
C GLU A 252 -18.83 -4.09 1.44
N PRO A 253 -19.73 -4.77 2.19
CA PRO A 253 -19.30 -5.59 3.29
C PRO A 253 -18.31 -6.68 2.87
N TYR A 254 -17.38 -6.93 3.75
CA TYR A 254 -16.43 -8.01 3.66
C TYR A 254 -17.19 -9.33 3.96
N THR A 255 -17.33 -10.19 2.97
CA THR A 255 -18.00 -11.49 3.08
C THR A 255 -17.00 -12.64 3.15
#